data_5b729eb4f0cfd0a03d616d00510d464b
#
_entry.id   5b729eb4f0cfd0a03d616d00510d464b
#
_cell.length_a   1.000
_cell.length_b   1.000
_cell.length_c   1.000
_cell.angle_alpha   90.00
_cell.angle_beta   90.00
_cell.angle_gamma   90.00
#
_symmetry.space_group_name_H-M   'P 1'
#
loop_
_entity.id
_entity.type
_entity.pdbx_description
1 polymer ?
#
loop_
_entity_poly.entity_id
_entity_poly.type
_entity_poly.pdbx_seq_one_letter_code
_entity_poly.pdbx_strand_id
1 'polypeptide(L)'
;ESASILFLVHGTDHYFFDIDLRFRTTHISAGRFPEAGMVGNLPSGEAYIVPYEGEKEPPSRTRGELPVQFGDEIVLYHVENNRARSAFGSGPAGQAESERLLAEPAYGNIAELGFGVLADFGVEPVGEILLDEKLGLHIAFGRSDHFGGFVGAGQFSSPQALVHIDRIYIPQTQPQVGVASVKLHYADGREDEIIRDGRYLDFQPLA
;
A
#
# COMPACT_ATOMS: atom_id res chain seq x y z
N GLU A 1 -16.79 -0.19 -0.02
CA GLU A 1 -16.09 -1.42 0.36
C GLU A 1 -14.91 -1.71 -0.58
N SER A 2 -14.45 -0.69 -1.31
CA SER A 2 -13.23 -0.75 -2.11
C SER A 2 -12.58 0.63 -2.18
N ALA A 3 -11.31 0.65 -2.56
CA ALA A 3 -10.60 1.86 -2.95
C ALA A 3 -10.19 1.75 -4.42
N SER A 4 -10.29 2.86 -5.17
CA SER A 4 -9.74 2.98 -6.52
C SER A 4 -8.66 4.04 -6.52
N ILE A 5 -7.48 3.69 -7.03
CA ILE A 5 -6.32 4.55 -7.10
C ILE A 5 -5.98 4.79 -8.58
N LEU A 6 -5.80 6.06 -8.92
CA LEU A 6 -5.25 6.47 -10.20
C LEU A 6 -3.82 6.96 -9.99
N PHE A 7 -2.87 6.25 -10.56
CA PHE A 7 -1.47 6.66 -10.62
C PHE A 7 -1.15 7.37 -11.92
N LEU A 8 -0.22 8.31 -11.85
CA LEU A 8 0.31 9.06 -12.98
C LEU A 8 1.82 8.85 -13.04
N VAL A 9 2.30 8.12 -14.05
CA VAL A 9 3.73 7.88 -14.27
C VAL A 9 4.27 8.86 -15.30
N HIS A 10 5.43 9.46 -15.02
CA HIS A 10 6.06 10.50 -15.84
C HIS A 10 5.13 11.69 -16.18
N GLY A 11 4.07 11.90 -15.39
CA GLY A 11 3.10 12.96 -15.62
C GLY A 11 2.09 12.71 -16.76
N THR A 12 2.15 11.57 -17.44
CA THR A 12 1.33 11.27 -18.63
C THR A 12 0.64 9.93 -18.62
N ASP A 13 1.30 8.88 -18.15
CA ASP A 13 0.80 7.51 -18.26
C ASP A 13 -0.08 7.16 -17.05
N HIS A 14 -1.30 6.76 -17.31
CA HIS A 14 -2.31 6.48 -16.29
C HIS A 14 -2.39 4.98 -16.01
N TYR A 15 -2.32 4.63 -14.72
CA TYR A 15 -2.50 3.26 -14.23
C TYR A 15 -3.57 3.21 -13.15
N PHE A 16 -4.47 2.23 -13.27
CA PHE A 16 -5.59 2.05 -12.35
C PHE A 16 -5.35 0.86 -11.46
N PHE A 17 -5.63 1.04 -10.18
CA PHE A 17 -5.51 0.00 -9.19
C PHE A 17 -6.72 0.01 -8.26
N ASP A 18 -7.51 -1.06 -8.30
CA ASP A 18 -8.68 -1.25 -7.45
C ASP A 18 -8.33 -2.19 -6.30
N ILE A 19 -8.71 -1.83 -5.08
CA ILE A 19 -8.43 -2.57 -3.86
C ILE A 19 -9.75 -2.97 -3.19
N ASP A 20 -9.93 -4.24 -2.94
CA ASP A 20 -11.09 -4.81 -2.26
C ASP A 20 -10.91 -4.69 -0.73
N LEU A 21 -11.79 -3.95 -0.09
CA LEU A 21 -11.77 -3.70 1.36
C LEU A 21 -12.91 -4.40 2.11
N ARG A 22 -13.65 -5.28 1.44
CA ARG A 22 -14.76 -6.02 2.06
C ARG A 22 -14.26 -6.86 3.23
N PHE A 23 -15.08 -6.97 4.26
CA PHE A 23 -14.85 -7.82 5.43
C PHE A 23 -13.61 -7.44 6.26
N ARG A 24 -13.12 -6.23 6.12
CA ARG A 24 -11.94 -5.72 6.84
C ARG A 24 -12.29 -4.58 7.78
N THR A 25 -11.46 -4.43 8.79
CA THR A 25 -11.55 -3.33 9.76
C THR A 25 -10.36 -2.40 9.53
N THR A 26 -10.64 -1.10 9.52
CA THR A 26 -9.61 -0.06 9.46
C THR A 26 -8.91 0.05 10.81
N HIS A 27 -7.62 0.23 10.78
CA HIS A 27 -6.76 0.52 11.93
C HIS A 27 -6.31 1.97 11.90
N ILE A 28 -6.08 2.55 13.07
CA ILE A 28 -5.55 3.91 13.23
C ILE A 28 -4.35 3.84 14.16
N SER A 29 -3.22 4.31 13.68
CA SER A 29 -1.98 4.47 14.44
C SER A 29 -1.79 5.96 14.71
N ALA A 30 -2.25 6.43 15.89
CA ALA A 30 -2.26 7.84 16.27
C ALA A 30 -1.18 8.21 17.29
N GLY A 31 -0.24 7.31 17.57
CA GLY A 31 0.82 7.53 18.56
C GLY A 31 0.31 7.63 20.02
N ARG A 32 -0.89 7.10 20.28
CA ARG A 32 -1.51 7.11 21.62
C ARG A 32 -1.52 5.70 22.19
N PHE A 33 -1.02 5.57 23.41
CA PHE A 33 -0.91 4.30 24.16
C PHE A 33 -1.67 4.43 25.48
N PRO A 34 -3.04 4.46 25.47
CA PRO A 34 -3.84 4.72 26.66
C PRO A 34 -3.84 3.57 27.68
N GLU A 35 -3.44 2.37 27.27
CA GLU A 35 -3.49 1.17 28.11
C GLU A 35 -2.11 0.57 28.34
N ALA A 36 -1.89 -0.01 29.51
CA ALA A 36 -0.64 -0.70 29.84
C ALA A 36 -0.46 -1.95 28.93
N GLY A 37 0.75 -2.12 28.38
CA GLY A 37 1.10 -3.24 27.51
C GLY A 37 0.80 -3.00 26.02
N MET A 38 0.25 -1.85 25.64
CA MET A 38 0.14 -1.45 24.23
C MET A 38 1.54 -1.23 23.64
N VAL A 39 1.70 -1.66 22.38
CA VAL A 39 2.93 -1.53 21.59
C VAL A 39 2.60 -0.84 20.29
N GLY A 40 3.49 0.00 19.81
CA GLY A 40 3.36 0.68 18.51
C GLY A 40 4.62 1.45 18.15
N ASN A 41 4.61 2.06 16.96
CA ASN A 41 5.73 2.85 16.45
C ASN A 41 5.54 4.34 16.75
N LEU A 42 6.65 5.05 16.94
CA LEU A 42 6.72 6.52 17.04
C LEU A 42 7.86 7.03 16.15
N PRO A 43 7.64 8.10 15.34
CA PRO A 43 6.40 8.82 15.20
C PRO A 43 5.28 7.95 14.61
N SER A 44 4.03 8.39 14.78
CA SER A 44 2.85 7.70 14.28
C SER A 44 1.91 8.75 13.67
N GLY A 45 1.04 8.33 12.78
CA GLY A 45 0.12 9.24 12.09
C GLY A 45 -0.32 8.61 10.78
N GLU A 46 -1.10 7.54 10.88
CA GLU A 46 -1.66 6.85 9.72
C GLU A 46 -3.00 6.19 10.04
N ALA A 47 -3.75 5.95 8.99
CA ALA A 47 -4.83 4.99 8.97
C ALA A 47 -4.47 3.90 7.95
N TYR A 48 -4.71 2.63 8.28
CA TYR A 48 -4.39 1.54 7.38
C TYR A 48 -5.43 0.42 7.44
N ILE A 49 -5.46 -0.40 6.39
CA ILE A 49 -6.38 -1.52 6.25
C ILE A 49 -5.71 -2.62 5.42
N VAL A 50 -5.89 -3.86 5.85
CA VAL A 50 -5.50 -5.02 5.03
C VAL A 50 -6.53 -5.23 3.94
N PRO A 51 -6.16 -5.29 2.65
CA PRO A 51 -7.08 -5.67 1.59
C PRO A 51 -7.69 -7.05 1.81
N TYR A 52 -8.88 -7.29 1.27
CA TYR A 52 -9.48 -8.63 1.29
C TYR A 52 -8.70 -9.57 0.38
N GLU A 53 -8.14 -10.62 0.95
CA GLU A 53 -7.20 -11.53 0.28
C GLU A 53 -7.87 -12.71 -0.43
N GLY A 54 -9.22 -12.83 -0.30
CA GLY A 54 -9.98 -13.92 -0.91
C GLY A 54 -9.94 -15.23 -0.10
N GLU A 55 -9.71 -15.14 1.20
CA GLU A 55 -9.69 -16.29 2.12
C GLU A 55 -11.07 -16.94 2.35
N LYS A 56 -12.12 -16.31 1.85
CA LYS A 56 -13.51 -16.81 1.83
C LYS A 56 -14.10 -16.62 0.45
N GLU A 57 -15.27 -17.15 0.20
CA GLU A 57 -16.05 -16.82 -1.00
C GLU A 57 -16.83 -15.51 -0.80
N PRO A 58 -16.94 -14.66 -1.80
CA PRO A 58 -16.34 -14.72 -3.14
C PRO A 58 -14.86 -14.29 -3.13
N PRO A 59 -14.08 -14.57 -4.19
CA PRO A 59 -12.67 -14.20 -4.28
C PRO A 59 -12.46 -12.68 -4.18
N SER A 60 -11.23 -12.27 -3.90
CA SER A 60 -10.85 -10.86 -3.89
C SER A 60 -11.06 -10.20 -5.26
N ARG A 61 -11.44 -8.93 -5.22
CA ARG A 61 -11.60 -8.06 -6.40
C ARG A 61 -10.42 -7.11 -6.59
N THR A 62 -9.40 -7.17 -5.73
CA THR A 62 -8.19 -6.35 -5.88
C THR A 62 -7.50 -6.71 -7.19
N ARG A 63 -7.31 -5.69 -8.06
CA ARG A 63 -6.76 -5.87 -9.40
C ARG A 63 -6.28 -4.55 -9.99
N GLY A 64 -5.46 -4.66 -11.00
CA GLY A 64 -5.00 -3.53 -11.80
C GLY A 64 -3.49 -3.50 -11.96
N GLU A 65 -2.99 -2.34 -12.34
CA GLU A 65 -1.57 -2.11 -12.56
C GLU A 65 -1.02 -1.21 -11.45
N LEU A 66 -0.03 -1.71 -10.73
CA LEU A 66 0.59 -1.00 -9.62
C LEU A 66 2.01 -0.59 -10.01
N PRO A 67 2.25 0.70 -10.35
CA PRO A 67 3.57 1.19 -10.67
C PRO A 67 4.39 1.43 -9.39
N VAL A 68 5.64 1.00 -9.38
CA VAL A 68 6.60 1.24 -8.28
C VAL A 68 7.94 1.68 -8.86
N GLN A 69 8.51 2.75 -8.34
CA GLN A 69 9.81 3.24 -8.74
C GLN A 69 10.93 2.59 -7.93
N PHE A 70 11.96 2.11 -8.61
CA PHE A 70 13.20 1.57 -8.06
C PHE A 70 14.39 2.34 -8.66
N GLY A 71 14.91 3.32 -7.93
CA GLY A 71 15.88 4.24 -8.48
C GLY A 71 15.31 4.99 -9.68
N ASP A 72 15.91 4.81 -10.87
CA ASP A 72 15.41 5.44 -12.11
C ASP A 72 14.47 4.53 -12.92
N GLU A 73 14.18 3.31 -12.45
CA GLU A 73 13.36 2.34 -13.15
C GLU A 73 11.95 2.27 -12.56
N ILE A 74 10.94 2.27 -13.43
CA ILE A 74 9.56 1.96 -13.04
C ILE A 74 9.29 0.48 -13.29
N VAL A 75 8.85 -0.21 -12.26
CA VAL A 75 8.35 -1.59 -12.32
C VAL A 75 6.84 -1.57 -12.21
N LEU A 76 6.17 -2.16 -13.18
CA LEU A 76 4.72 -2.27 -13.22
C LEU A 76 4.31 -3.67 -12.78
N TYR A 77 3.60 -3.78 -11.67
CA TYR A 77 3.05 -5.04 -11.20
C TYR A 77 1.63 -5.22 -11.71
N HIS A 78 1.39 -6.34 -12.38
CA HIS A 78 0.03 -6.77 -12.73
C HIS A 78 -0.57 -7.54 -11.55
N VAL A 79 -1.64 -7.02 -10.99
CA VAL A 79 -2.31 -7.59 -9.79
C VAL A 79 -3.67 -8.16 -10.16
N GLU A 80 -3.92 -9.38 -9.71
CA GLU A 80 -5.22 -10.05 -9.78
C GLU A 80 -5.51 -10.81 -8.49
N ASN A 81 -6.75 -10.72 -8.01
CA ASN A 81 -7.19 -11.41 -6.80
C ASN A 81 -6.25 -11.18 -5.60
N ASN A 82 -5.91 -9.92 -5.37
CA ASN A 82 -5.01 -9.45 -4.30
C ASN A 82 -3.56 -9.94 -4.41
N ARG A 83 -3.12 -10.41 -5.58
CA ARG A 83 -1.77 -10.91 -5.78
C ARG A 83 -1.12 -10.32 -7.03
N ALA A 84 0.08 -9.78 -6.90
CA ALA A 84 0.93 -9.48 -8.03
C ALA A 84 1.30 -10.80 -8.73
N ARG A 85 0.87 -10.95 -9.97
CA ARG A 85 1.08 -12.14 -10.81
C ARG A 85 2.35 -12.04 -11.64
N SER A 86 2.72 -10.82 -11.98
CA SER A 86 3.91 -10.52 -12.76
C SER A 86 4.40 -9.12 -12.46
N ALA A 87 5.66 -8.87 -12.75
CA ALA A 87 6.30 -7.57 -12.67
C ALA A 87 7.05 -7.30 -13.97
N PHE A 88 6.89 -6.10 -14.53
CA PHE A 88 7.51 -5.68 -15.78
C PHE A 88 8.29 -4.38 -15.55
N GLY A 89 9.55 -4.38 -15.95
CA GLY A 89 10.42 -3.21 -15.97
C GLY A 89 11.42 -3.34 -17.11
N SER A 90 12.00 -2.24 -17.53
CA SER A 90 12.94 -2.22 -18.65
C SER A 90 14.39 -2.56 -18.26
N GLY A 91 14.67 -2.70 -16.97
CA GLY A 91 16.02 -2.88 -16.44
C GLY A 91 16.11 -3.95 -15.35
N PRO A 92 17.17 -3.91 -14.55
CA PRO A 92 17.47 -4.95 -13.57
C PRO A 92 16.46 -5.06 -12.42
N ALA A 93 15.77 -3.97 -12.05
CA ALA A 93 14.78 -4.02 -11.01
C ALA A 93 13.54 -4.82 -11.44
N GLY A 94 13.06 -4.62 -12.67
CA GLY A 94 11.94 -5.39 -13.21
C GLY A 94 12.27 -6.88 -13.29
N GLN A 95 13.48 -7.24 -13.70
CA GLN A 95 13.93 -8.62 -13.71
C GLN A 95 13.97 -9.19 -12.28
N ALA A 96 14.58 -8.49 -11.32
CA ALA A 96 14.69 -8.94 -9.94
C ALA A 96 13.33 -9.15 -9.27
N GLU A 97 12.39 -8.22 -9.49
CA GLU A 97 11.04 -8.35 -8.92
C GLU A 97 10.23 -9.47 -9.59
N SER A 98 10.41 -9.69 -10.90
CA SER A 98 9.81 -10.83 -11.59
C SER A 98 10.34 -12.17 -11.06
N GLU A 99 11.65 -12.30 -10.89
CA GLU A 99 12.30 -13.48 -10.31
C GLU A 99 11.83 -13.70 -8.85
N ARG A 100 11.70 -12.63 -8.07
CA ARG A 100 11.23 -12.68 -6.69
C ARG A 100 9.80 -13.20 -6.57
N LEU A 101 8.87 -12.71 -7.41
CA LEU A 101 7.49 -13.18 -7.45
C LEU A 101 7.40 -14.66 -7.83
N LEU A 102 8.27 -15.15 -8.73
CA LEU A 102 8.32 -16.55 -9.12
C LEU A 102 8.89 -17.44 -7.99
N ALA A 103 9.95 -16.97 -7.32
CA ALA A 103 10.60 -17.71 -6.23
C ALA A 103 9.74 -17.74 -4.95
N GLU A 104 9.04 -16.64 -4.66
CA GLU A 104 8.25 -16.47 -3.44
C GLU A 104 6.87 -15.86 -3.76
N PRO A 105 5.88 -16.67 -4.17
CA PRO A 105 4.56 -16.15 -4.54
C PRO A 105 3.82 -15.43 -3.40
N ALA A 106 4.16 -15.74 -2.12
CA ALA A 106 3.57 -15.05 -0.97
C ALA A 106 4.00 -13.58 -0.88
N TYR A 107 5.19 -13.24 -1.41
CA TYR A 107 5.63 -11.86 -1.56
C TYR A 107 4.65 -11.01 -2.37
N GLY A 108 4.04 -11.57 -3.40
CA GLY A 108 3.10 -10.85 -4.27
C GLY A 108 1.75 -10.49 -3.62
N ASN A 109 1.48 -10.90 -2.38
CA ASN A 109 0.25 -10.51 -1.68
C ASN A 109 0.23 -9.00 -1.44
N ILE A 110 -0.88 -8.33 -1.76
CA ILE A 110 -1.11 -6.93 -1.35
C ILE A 110 -1.56 -6.97 0.10
N ALA A 111 -0.65 -6.58 0.98
CA ALA A 111 -0.75 -6.81 2.43
C ALA A 111 -1.37 -5.65 3.19
N GLU A 112 -1.26 -4.43 2.65
CA GLU A 112 -1.73 -3.22 3.30
C GLU A 112 -2.06 -2.12 2.28
N LEU A 113 -3.08 -1.34 2.58
CA LEU A 113 -3.33 -0.01 2.05
C LEU A 113 -3.27 0.97 3.23
N GLY A 114 -2.29 1.85 3.22
CA GLY A 114 -2.07 2.80 4.29
C GLY A 114 -2.04 4.25 3.83
N PHE A 115 -2.39 5.14 4.75
CA PHE A 115 -2.53 6.58 4.55
C PHE A 115 -1.79 7.32 5.66
N GLY A 116 -0.51 7.59 5.45
CA GLY A 116 0.31 8.42 6.33
C GLY A 116 -0.02 9.90 6.13
N VAL A 117 -0.01 10.67 7.21
CA VAL A 117 -0.41 12.09 7.20
C VAL A 117 0.68 13.03 7.69
N LEU A 118 1.84 12.53 8.10
CA LEU A 118 2.85 13.35 8.76
C LEU A 118 3.55 14.36 7.83
N ALA A 119 3.56 14.12 6.50
CA ALA A 119 4.08 15.11 5.56
C ALA A 119 3.28 16.42 5.60
N ASP A 120 1.97 16.36 5.85
CA ASP A 120 1.12 17.55 6.01
C ASP A 120 1.43 18.35 7.28
N PHE A 121 2.16 17.76 8.23
CA PHE A 121 2.70 18.42 9.43
C PHE A 121 4.17 18.84 9.26
N GLY A 122 4.72 18.78 8.06
CA GLY A 122 6.09 19.20 7.76
C GLY A 122 7.16 18.19 8.20
N VAL A 123 6.80 16.93 8.40
CA VAL A 123 7.77 15.85 8.64
C VAL A 123 8.39 15.43 7.31
N GLU A 124 9.72 15.40 7.26
CA GLU A 124 10.48 15.00 6.08
C GLU A 124 10.92 13.54 6.16
N PRO A 125 11.07 12.84 5.02
CA PRO A 125 11.53 11.47 4.99
C PRO A 125 12.98 11.35 5.47
N VAL A 126 13.27 10.24 6.15
CA VAL A 126 14.59 9.93 6.72
C VAL A 126 15.25 8.71 6.06
N GLY A 127 14.57 8.04 5.13
CA GLY A 127 15.05 6.84 4.43
C GLY A 127 14.82 5.53 5.20
N GLU A 128 13.99 5.57 6.25
CA GLU A 128 13.61 4.41 7.05
C GLU A 128 12.12 4.10 6.82
N ILE A 129 11.81 2.96 6.21
CA ILE A 129 10.47 2.58 5.76
C ILE A 129 9.44 2.72 6.89
N LEU A 130 9.71 2.20 8.09
CA LEU A 130 8.80 2.26 9.24
C LEU A 130 8.45 3.68 9.72
N LEU A 131 9.26 4.66 9.34
CA LEU A 131 9.02 6.07 9.65
C LEU A 131 8.39 6.78 8.44
N ASP A 132 8.91 6.50 7.25
CA ASP A 132 8.51 7.19 6.03
C ASP A 132 7.13 6.75 5.52
N GLU A 133 6.65 5.54 5.87
CA GLU A 133 5.28 5.09 5.59
C GLU A 133 4.21 6.02 6.19
N LYS A 134 4.54 6.70 7.30
CA LYS A 134 3.65 7.67 7.96
C LYS A 134 3.50 8.99 7.19
N LEU A 135 4.22 9.17 6.07
CA LEU A 135 4.26 10.43 5.32
C LEU A 135 3.21 10.51 4.21
N GLY A 136 2.68 9.40 3.71
CA GLY A 136 1.73 9.43 2.60
C GLY A 136 1.06 8.11 2.31
N LEU A 137 0.40 8.04 1.14
CA LEU A 137 -0.14 6.79 0.64
C LEU A 137 0.97 5.75 0.56
N HIS A 138 0.71 4.55 1.08
CA HIS A 138 1.59 3.41 0.90
C HIS A 138 0.81 2.13 0.65
N ILE A 139 1.45 1.20 -0.04
CA ILE A 139 0.90 -0.12 -0.34
C ILE A 139 1.98 -1.15 0.00
N ALA A 140 1.65 -2.09 0.88
CA ALA A 140 2.59 -3.13 1.27
C ALA A 140 2.41 -4.42 0.49
N PHE A 141 3.52 -5.12 0.31
CA PHE A 141 3.60 -6.46 -0.24
C PHE A 141 3.96 -7.49 0.85
N GLY A 142 3.41 -8.70 0.75
CA GLY A 142 3.83 -9.85 1.54
C GLY A 142 2.93 -10.17 2.73
N ARG A 143 3.49 -10.16 3.93
CA ARG A 143 2.85 -10.58 5.16
C ARG A 143 1.77 -9.60 5.63
N SER A 144 0.61 -10.12 6.04
CA SER A 144 -0.53 -9.33 6.51
C SER A 144 -1.15 -9.84 7.82
N ASP A 145 -0.79 -11.06 8.28
CA ASP A 145 -1.44 -11.72 9.42
C ASP A 145 -1.34 -10.93 10.74
N HIS A 146 -0.29 -10.14 10.91
CA HIS A 146 -0.08 -9.29 12.08
C HIS A 146 -1.04 -8.08 12.14
N PHE A 147 -1.71 -7.76 11.03
CA PHE A 147 -2.73 -6.71 10.93
C PHE A 147 -4.14 -7.26 10.69
N GLY A 148 -4.34 -8.57 10.89
CA GLY A 148 -5.64 -9.22 10.71
C GLY A 148 -5.90 -9.76 9.31
N GLY A 149 -4.87 -9.85 8.46
CA GLY A 149 -4.89 -10.57 7.19
C GLY A 149 -4.69 -12.08 7.37
N PHE A 150 -4.58 -12.78 6.25
CA PHE A 150 -4.44 -14.24 6.22
C PHE A 150 -3.03 -14.71 5.86
N VAL A 151 -2.26 -13.90 5.11
CA VAL A 151 -0.93 -14.29 4.66
C VAL A 151 0.09 -14.07 5.78
N GLY A 152 0.62 -15.16 6.30
CA GLY A 152 1.61 -15.20 7.39
C GLY A 152 2.77 -16.14 7.11
N ALA A 153 3.53 -16.47 8.14
CA ALA A 153 4.75 -17.27 8.01
C ALA A 153 4.55 -18.63 7.32
N GLY A 154 3.37 -19.23 7.44
CA GLY A 154 3.07 -20.54 6.82
C GLY A 154 2.91 -20.51 5.30
N GLN A 155 2.77 -19.33 4.69
CA GLN A 155 2.65 -19.14 3.25
C GLN A 155 3.99 -18.84 2.57
N PHE A 156 5.03 -18.49 3.34
CA PHE A 156 6.38 -18.24 2.83
C PHE A 156 7.22 -19.53 2.82
N SER A 157 8.15 -19.60 1.88
CA SER A 157 9.04 -20.77 1.70
C SER A 157 10.00 -20.97 2.86
N SER A 158 10.34 -19.92 3.60
CA SER A 158 11.21 -19.96 4.77
C SER A 158 11.00 -18.73 5.66
N PRO A 159 11.46 -18.78 6.94
CA PRO A 159 11.44 -17.59 7.81
C PRO A 159 12.23 -16.39 7.25
N GLN A 160 13.27 -16.63 6.46
CA GLN A 160 14.09 -15.60 5.84
C GLN A 160 13.40 -14.93 4.65
N ALA A 161 12.45 -15.63 4.02
CA ALA A 161 11.64 -15.10 2.93
C ALA A 161 10.45 -14.26 3.44
N LEU A 162 10.12 -14.35 4.74
CA LEU A 162 9.03 -13.61 5.35
C LEU A 162 9.31 -12.12 5.32
N VAL A 163 8.48 -11.38 4.57
CA VAL A 163 8.62 -9.94 4.41
C VAL A 163 7.26 -9.25 4.49
N HIS A 164 7.30 -7.99 4.94
CA HIS A 164 6.28 -6.97 4.77
C HIS A 164 7.02 -5.73 4.27
N ILE A 165 6.73 -5.26 3.07
CA ILE A 165 7.49 -4.17 2.44
C ILE A 165 6.54 -3.12 1.90
N ASP A 166 6.60 -1.91 2.46
CA ASP A 166 5.84 -0.76 2.04
C ASP A 166 6.45 -0.09 0.82
N ARG A 167 5.61 0.28 -0.11
CA ARG A 167 5.89 1.14 -1.25
C ARG A 167 5.20 2.48 -0.99
N ILE A 168 5.99 3.48 -0.66
CA ILE A 168 5.50 4.77 -0.17
C ILE A 168 5.45 5.74 -1.36
N TYR A 169 4.26 6.29 -1.64
CA TYR A 169 4.00 7.15 -2.79
C TYR A 169 4.05 8.63 -2.39
N ILE A 170 5.26 9.11 -2.13
CA ILE A 170 5.56 10.52 -1.93
C ILE A 170 6.62 10.96 -2.94
N PRO A 171 6.72 12.27 -3.28
CA PRO A 171 7.68 12.74 -4.29
C PRO A 171 9.14 12.40 -3.99
N GLN A 172 9.51 12.26 -2.72
CA GLN A 172 10.88 11.97 -2.31
C GLN A 172 11.27 10.50 -2.53
N THR A 173 10.32 9.57 -2.41
CA THR A 173 10.58 8.13 -2.61
C THR A 173 10.28 7.68 -4.03
N GLN A 174 9.25 8.26 -4.67
CA GLN A 174 8.81 7.89 -6.01
C GLN A 174 8.54 9.15 -6.87
N PRO A 175 9.56 9.94 -7.23
CA PRO A 175 9.38 11.21 -7.93
C PRO A 175 8.72 11.10 -9.30
N GLN A 176 8.74 9.93 -9.93
CA GLN A 176 8.13 9.69 -11.25
C GLN A 176 6.75 9.01 -11.18
N VAL A 177 6.29 8.66 -9.98
CA VAL A 177 4.97 8.02 -9.77
C VAL A 177 4.13 8.89 -8.85
N GLY A 178 3.24 9.67 -9.43
CA GLY A 178 2.28 10.49 -8.70
C GLY A 178 0.98 9.75 -8.40
N VAL A 179 0.32 10.12 -7.31
CA VAL A 179 -1.04 9.69 -6.98
C VAL A 179 -2.01 10.76 -7.47
N ALA A 180 -2.66 10.53 -8.60
CA ALA A 180 -3.58 11.52 -9.16
C ALA A 180 -4.91 11.55 -8.39
N SER A 181 -5.44 10.40 -7.98
CA SER A 181 -6.70 10.31 -7.23
C SER A 181 -6.76 9.05 -6.39
N VAL A 182 -7.36 9.13 -5.20
CA VAL A 182 -7.80 7.98 -4.41
C VAL A 182 -9.25 8.19 -4.02
N LYS A 183 -10.10 7.21 -4.35
CA LYS A 183 -11.52 7.21 -4.06
C LYS A 183 -11.93 5.99 -3.24
N LEU A 184 -12.74 6.21 -2.22
CA LEU A 184 -13.37 5.16 -1.43
C LEU A 184 -14.80 4.94 -1.93
N HIS A 185 -15.17 3.68 -2.15
CA HIS A 185 -16.51 3.27 -2.56
C HIS A 185 -17.17 2.49 -1.43
N TYR A 186 -18.34 2.94 -1.00
CA TYR A 186 -19.09 2.37 0.13
C TYR A 186 -20.20 1.42 -0.34
N ALA A 187 -20.63 0.53 0.56
CA ALA A 187 -21.70 -0.43 0.28
C ALA A 187 -23.05 0.23 -0.07
N ASP A 188 -23.29 1.43 0.40
CA ASP A 188 -24.51 2.22 0.11
C ASP A 188 -24.47 2.95 -1.23
N GLY A 189 -23.38 2.79 -2.00
CA GLY A 189 -23.17 3.45 -3.29
C GLY A 189 -22.56 4.85 -3.19
N ARG A 190 -22.27 5.35 -2.01
CA ARG A 190 -21.54 6.60 -1.81
C ARG A 190 -20.08 6.44 -2.27
N GLU A 191 -19.51 7.53 -2.77
CA GLU A 191 -18.11 7.65 -3.15
C GLU A 191 -17.52 8.91 -2.49
N ASP A 192 -16.37 8.75 -1.86
CA ASP A 192 -15.58 9.87 -1.31
C ASP A 192 -14.19 9.87 -1.95
N GLU A 193 -13.80 10.96 -2.59
CA GLU A 193 -12.43 11.17 -3.02
C GLU A 193 -11.62 11.71 -1.85
N ILE A 194 -10.57 11.00 -1.43
CA ILE A 194 -9.76 11.34 -0.25
C ILE A 194 -8.40 11.92 -0.60
N ILE A 195 -7.87 11.62 -1.80
CA ILE A 195 -6.64 12.22 -2.33
C ILE A 195 -6.91 12.70 -3.76
N ARG A 196 -6.43 13.90 -4.06
CA ARG A 196 -6.38 14.48 -5.41
C ARG A 196 -5.03 15.16 -5.64
N ASP A 197 -4.38 14.86 -6.76
CA ASP A 197 -3.07 15.40 -7.13
C ASP A 197 -2.04 15.31 -5.99
N GLY A 198 -1.98 14.15 -5.33
CA GLY A 198 -1.06 13.85 -4.24
C GLY A 198 -1.38 14.51 -2.91
N ARG A 199 -2.55 15.15 -2.76
CA ARG A 199 -2.95 15.88 -1.54
C ARG A 199 -4.21 15.29 -0.95
N TYR A 200 -4.25 15.16 0.37
CA TYR A 200 -5.48 14.82 1.08
C TYR A 200 -6.51 15.94 0.95
N LEU A 201 -7.75 15.54 0.63
CA LEU A 201 -8.91 16.41 0.68
C LEU A 201 -9.47 16.38 2.10
N ASP A 202 -10.02 17.51 2.57
CA ASP A 202 -10.67 17.64 3.90
C ASP A 202 -9.77 17.36 5.11
N PHE A 203 -8.44 17.20 4.90
CA PHE A 203 -7.49 17.09 5.99
C PHE A 203 -7.17 18.49 6.53
N GLN A 204 -7.66 18.79 7.74
CA GLN A 204 -7.29 20.01 8.46
C GLN A 204 -6.43 19.63 9.65
N PRO A 205 -5.11 19.94 9.65
CA PRO A 205 -4.31 19.81 10.85
C PRO A 205 -4.97 20.58 11.99
N LEU A 206 -5.14 19.93 13.14
CA LEU A 206 -5.61 20.65 14.33
C LEU A 206 -4.60 21.77 14.64
N ALA A 207 -5.08 23.01 14.71
CA ALA A 207 -4.28 24.19 15.02
C ALA A 207 -3.71 24.14 16.44
#